data_61cf37d9b462a5e008ae785b879196fc
#
_entry.id   61cf37d9b462a5e008ae785b879196fc
#
_cell.length_a   1.000
_cell.length_b   1.000
_cell.length_c   1.000
_cell.angle_alpha   90.00
_cell.angle_beta   90.00
_cell.angle_gamma   90.00
#
_symmetry.space_group_name_H-M   'P 1'
#
loop_
_entity.id
_entity.type
_entity.pdbx_description
1 polymer ?
#
loop_
_entity_poly.entity_id
_entity_poly.type
_entity_poly.pdbx_seq_one_letter_code
_entity_poly.pdbx_strand_id
1 'polypeptide(L)'
;MGGGKCMLTKQQALLTKEDFSTRADLPEWLLHEYQTFHNIVTDKTFPCYFGMSGELKGELRYGYITQDDWSNLPKIVEGFLDLFQDPKHKRHGLFVFVEPFKVEGDLQQYRDQFWEILQYLHEVDSVEWPADAPRDPAHHLWDFRFQGGPIFVFGNAPAYKQRKTRHLGNSMILG
;
A
#
# COMPACT_ATOMS: atom_id res chain seq x y z
N MET A 1 -9.17 31.54 -2.79
CA MET A 1 -8.98 31.11 -1.40
C MET A 1 -8.33 29.74 -1.45
N GLY A 2 -7.04 29.69 -1.17
CA GLY A 2 -6.29 28.42 -1.20
C GLY A 2 -6.63 27.59 0.01
N GLY A 3 -7.36 26.49 -0.17
CA GLY A 3 -7.48 25.46 0.84
C GLY A 3 -6.12 24.81 1.03
N GLY A 4 -5.39 25.21 2.06
CA GLY A 4 -4.15 24.54 2.45
C GLY A 4 -4.47 23.07 2.71
N LYS A 5 -3.96 22.15 1.87
CA LYS A 5 -4.01 20.72 2.16
C LYS A 5 -3.35 20.52 3.52
N CYS A 6 -4.15 20.15 4.52
CA CYS A 6 -3.64 19.77 5.83
C CYS A 6 -2.81 18.50 5.63
N MET A 7 -1.49 18.64 5.70
CA MET A 7 -0.61 17.48 5.58
C MET A 7 -0.78 16.59 6.82
N LEU A 8 -1.21 15.35 6.61
CA LEU A 8 -1.33 14.36 7.67
C LEU A 8 0.02 14.10 8.34
N THR A 9 0.01 13.86 9.65
CA THR A 9 1.17 13.28 10.34
C THR A 9 1.34 11.81 9.93
N LYS A 10 2.53 11.21 10.17
CA LYS A 10 2.76 9.77 9.94
C LYS A 10 1.70 8.89 10.63
N GLN A 11 1.32 9.24 11.85
CA GLN A 11 0.31 8.52 12.63
C GLN A 11 -1.10 8.64 12.03
N GLN A 12 -1.46 9.82 11.50
CA GLN A 12 -2.76 10.02 10.85
C GLN A 12 -2.84 9.38 9.47
N ALA A 13 -1.71 9.25 8.77
CA ALA A 13 -1.63 8.67 7.44
C ALA A 13 -1.65 7.12 7.48
N LEU A 14 -1.12 6.51 8.55
CA LEU A 14 -1.10 5.07 8.75
C LEU A 14 -2.36 4.61 9.48
N LEU A 15 -3.23 3.91 8.77
CA LEU A 15 -4.52 3.45 9.28
C LEU A 15 -4.43 2.06 9.89
N THR A 16 -5.29 1.82 10.87
CA THR A 16 -5.59 0.51 11.42
C THR A 16 -6.95 0.01 10.90
N LYS A 17 -7.28 -1.23 11.17
CA LYS A 17 -8.60 -1.81 10.86
C LYS A 17 -9.75 -1.02 11.51
N GLU A 18 -9.56 -0.57 12.73
CA GLU A 18 -10.57 0.18 13.51
C GLU A 18 -10.88 1.55 12.90
N ASP A 19 -9.91 2.17 12.23
CA ASP A 19 -10.08 3.48 11.60
C ASP A 19 -11.18 3.49 10.55
N PHE A 20 -11.38 2.39 9.83
CA PHE A 20 -12.44 2.28 8.80
C PHE A 20 -13.87 2.31 9.37
N SER A 21 -14.03 2.07 10.66
CA SER A 21 -15.32 2.16 11.35
C SER A 21 -15.48 3.40 12.22
N THR A 22 -14.39 4.10 12.55
CA THR A 22 -14.38 5.20 13.52
C THR A 22 -14.09 6.56 12.89
N ARG A 23 -13.37 6.61 11.78
CA ARG A 23 -12.97 7.85 11.12
C ARG A 23 -13.98 8.26 10.06
N ALA A 24 -14.64 9.41 10.28
CA ALA A 24 -15.60 9.99 9.35
C ALA A 24 -14.96 10.79 8.19
N ASP A 25 -13.65 11.04 8.26
CA ASP A 25 -12.89 11.81 7.27
C ASP A 25 -12.32 10.96 6.13
N LEU A 26 -12.49 9.63 6.19
CA LEU A 26 -12.02 8.74 5.13
C LEU A 26 -12.91 8.83 3.88
N PRO A 27 -12.32 8.79 2.66
CA PRO A 27 -13.09 8.81 1.43
C PRO A 27 -14.05 7.62 1.32
N GLU A 28 -15.24 7.83 0.79
CA GLU A 28 -16.26 6.78 0.62
C GLU A 28 -15.75 5.62 -0.24
N TRP A 29 -15.01 5.92 -1.34
CA TRP A 29 -14.41 4.88 -2.18
C TRP A 29 -13.46 3.98 -1.39
N LEU A 30 -12.68 4.55 -0.45
CA LEU A 30 -11.75 3.78 0.36
C LEU A 30 -12.47 2.85 1.33
N LEU A 31 -13.56 3.31 1.95
CA LEU A 31 -14.38 2.48 2.83
C LEU A 31 -14.97 1.28 2.06
N HIS A 32 -15.44 1.52 0.83
CA HIS A 32 -15.95 0.47 -0.06
C HIS A 32 -14.87 -0.55 -0.44
N GLU A 33 -13.70 -0.07 -0.86
CA GLU A 33 -12.58 -0.94 -1.25
C GLU A 33 -12.03 -1.73 -0.08
N TYR A 34 -11.92 -1.12 1.11
CA TYR A 34 -11.53 -1.85 2.32
C TYR A 34 -12.53 -2.96 2.67
N GLN A 35 -13.84 -2.67 2.61
CA GLN A 35 -14.86 -3.70 2.88
C GLN A 35 -14.76 -4.85 1.88
N THR A 36 -14.53 -4.56 0.62
CA THR A 36 -14.32 -5.56 -0.44
C THR A 36 -13.08 -6.40 -0.16
N PHE A 37 -11.95 -5.76 0.14
CA PHE A 37 -10.71 -6.41 0.53
C PHE A 37 -10.91 -7.32 1.75
N HIS A 38 -11.53 -6.80 2.81
CA HIS A 38 -11.81 -7.55 4.04
C HIS A 38 -12.61 -8.82 3.75
N ASN A 39 -13.69 -8.72 2.98
CA ASN A 39 -14.54 -9.87 2.63
C ASN A 39 -13.76 -10.93 1.82
N ILE A 40 -12.91 -10.49 0.88
CA ILE A 40 -12.09 -11.41 0.07
C ILE A 40 -11.04 -12.11 0.93
N VAL A 41 -10.29 -11.35 1.71
CA VAL A 41 -9.13 -11.85 2.47
C VAL A 41 -9.56 -12.74 3.64
N THR A 42 -10.73 -12.49 4.24
CA THR A 42 -11.26 -13.29 5.34
C THR A 42 -12.11 -14.48 4.89
N ASP A 43 -12.37 -14.62 3.59
CA ASP A 43 -13.06 -15.80 3.05
C ASP A 43 -12.22 -17.06 3.27
N LYS A 44 -12.88 -18.15 3.73
CA LYS A 44 -12.23 -19.43 4.04
C LYS A 44 -11.51 -20.07 2.85
N THR A 45 -11.86 -19.69 1.62
CA THR A 45 -11.22 -20.17 0.38
C THR A 45 -10.07 -19.29 -0.08
N PHE A 46 -9.75 -18.20 0.65
CA PHE A 46 -8.64 -17.33 0.31
C PHE A 46 -7.31 -18.05 0.53
N PRO A 47 -6.46 -18.16 -0.49
CA PRO A 47 -5.32 -19.07 -0.42
C PRO A 47 -4.09 -18.51 0.32
N CYS A 48 -4.17 -17.29 0.89
CA CYS A 48 -3.07 -16.69 1.62
C CYS A 48 -3.36 -16.63 3.12
N TYR A 49 -2.79 -17.58 3.86
CA TYR A 49 -2.95 -17.64 5.32
C TYR A 49 -2.45 -16.38 6.04
N PHE A 50 -1.34 -15.81 5.60
CA PHE A 50 -0.77 -14.61 6.22
C PHE A 50 -1.70 -13.39 6.07
N GLY A 51 -2.27 -13.19 4.87
CA GLY A 51 -3.23 -12.11 4.63
C GLY A 51 -4.47 -12.28 5.52
N MET A 52 -5.08 -13.46 5.52
CA MET A 52 -6.25 -13.75 6.33
C MET A 52 -5.96 -13.60 7.84
N SER A 53 -4.90 -14.22 8.33
CA SER A 53 -4.52 -14.15 9.75
C SER A 53 -4.18 -12.73 10.18
N GLY A 54 -3.44 -11.99 9.35
CA GLY A 54 -3.08 -10.60 9.62
C GLY A 54 -4.29 -9.69 9.71
N GLU A 55 -5.26 -9.84 8.78
CA GLU A 55 -6.50 -9.08 8.81
C GLU A 55 -7.35 -9.41 10.04
N LEU A 56 -7.52 -10.68 10.35
CA LEU A 56 -8.33 -11.09 11.50
C LEU A 56 -7.74 -10.63 12.84
N LYS A 57 -6.41 -10.63 12.96
CA LYS A 57 -5.68 -10.23 14.19
C LYS A 57 -5.40 -8.74 14.30
N GLY A 58 -5.73 -7.93 13.28
CA GLY A 58 -5.37 -6.52 13.26
C GLY A 58 -3.85 -6.27 13.13
N GLU A 59 -3.13 -7.20 12.51
CA GLU A 59 -1.69 -7.08 12.23
C GLU A 59 -1.41 -6.36 10.89
N LEU A 60 -2.46 -6.03 10.11
CA LEU A 60 -2.31 -5.23 8.92
C LEU A 60 -2.43 -3.74 9.23
N ARG A 61 -1.73 -2.95 8.44
CA ARG A 61 -1.79 -1.49 8.42
C ARG A 61 -2.16 -1.05 7.02
N TYR A 62 -2.80 0.11 6.95
CA TYR A 62 -3.37 0.59 5.71
C TYR A 62 -2.97 2.02 5.44
N GLY A 63 -2.99 2.38 4.18
CA GLY A 63 -2.90 3.73 3.72
C GLY A 63 -3.68 3.87 2.42
N TYR A 64 -3.76 5.09 1.91
CA TYR A 64 -4.36 5.34 0.61
C TYR A 64 -3.75 6.55 -0.07
N ILE A 65 -3.82 6.52 -1.39
CA ILE A 65 -3.46 7.63 -2.28
C ILE A 65 -4.54 7.78 -3.34
N THR A 66 -4.73 8.99 -3.84
CA THR A 66 -5.63 9.25 -4.97
C THR A 66 -4.88 9.16 -6.30
N GLN A 67 -5.61 9.22 -7.43
CA GLN A 67 -4.97 9.23 -8.75
C GLN A 67 -4.09 10.48 -8.96
N ASP A 68 -4.47 11.60 -8.35
CA ASP A 68 -3.82 12.90 -8.57
C ASP A 68 -2.91 13.34 -7.41
N ASP A 69 -2.86 12.59 -6.28
CA ASP A 69 -2.11 13.00 -5.10
C ASP A 69 -1.49 11.83 -4.33
N TRP A 70 -0.18 11.72 -4.43
CA TRP A 70 0.63 10.70 -3.75
C TRP A 70 1.43 11.28 -2.57
N SER A 71 1.22 12.55 -2.21
CA SER A 71 2.04 13.27 -1.23
C SER A 71 2.02 12.66 0.19
N ASN A 72 1.01 11.86 0.52
CA ASN A 72 0.94 11.15 1.81
C ASN A 72 1.67 9.80 1.79
N LEU A 73 2.01 9.26 0.62
CA LEU A 73 2.61 7.93 0.51
C LEU A 73 3.94 7.79 1.28
N PRO A 74 4.89 8.74 1.19
CA PRO A 74 6.12 8.66 1.99
C PRO A 74 5.85 8.57 3.48
N LYS A 75 4.89 9.34 4.00
CA LYS A 75 4.52 9.34 5.42
C LYS A 75 3.87 8.03 5.86
N ILE A 76 3.05 7.42 5.00
CA ILE A 76 2.46 6.10 5.24
C ILE A 76 3.58 5.06 5.39
N VAL A 77 4.52 5.03 4.46
CA VAL A 77 5.63 4.07 4.47
C VAL A 77 6.56 4.32 5.65
N GLU A 78 6.95 5.58 5.90
CA GLU A 78 7.77 5.94 7.06
C GLU A 78 7.08 5.57 8.38
N GLY A 79 5.78 5.87 8.53
CA GLY A 79 5.02 5.50 9.71
C GLY A 79 4.97 3.99 9.95
N PHE A 80 4.89 3.21 8.87
CA PHE A 80 4.98 1.76 8.94
C PHE A 80 6.39 1.28 9.31
N LEU A 81 7.43 1.88 8.74
CA LEU A 81 8.82 1.56 9.10
C LEU A 81 9.12 1.88 10.57
N ASP A 82 8.61 3.00 11.08
CA ASP A 82 8.73 3.38 12.49
C ASP A 82 8.05 2.32 13.39
N LEU A 83 6.83 1.88 13.03
CA LEU A 83 6.13 0.81 13.72
C LEU A 83 6.91 -0.52 13.70
N PHE A 84 7.51 -0.84 12.57
CA PHE A 84 8.27 -2.08 12.36
C PHE A 84 9.56 -2.16 13.18
N GLN A 85 10.04 -1.07 13.77
CA GLN A 85 11.18 -1.09 14.70
C GLN A 85 10.84 -1.83 16.01
N ASP A 86 9.58 -1.83 16.45
CA ASP A 86 9.16 -2.59 17.63
C ASP A 86 9.06 -4.09 17.27
N PRO A 87 9.77 -4.98 17.98
CA PRO A 87 9.71 -6.44 17.75
C PRO A 87 8.30 -7.02 17.77
N LYS A 88 7.37 -6.41 18.48
CA LYS A 88 5.95 -6.83 18.54
C LYS A 88 5.25 -6.70 17.18
N HIS A 89 5.73 -5.82 16.32
CA HIS A 89 5.12 -5.52 15.03
C HIS A 89 5.83 -6.14 13.82
N LYS A 90 6.81 -7.03 14.05
CA LYS A 90 7.57 -7.70 12.96
C LYS A 90 6.74 -8.58 12.01
N ARG A 91 5.51 -8.88 12.37
CA ARG A 91 4.56 -9.65 11.53
C ARG A 91 3.54 -8.78 10.81
N HIS A 92 3.59 -7.46 11.02
CA HIS A 92 2.66 -6.54 10.39
C HIS A 92 2.97 -6.41 8.90
N GLY A 93 1.91 -6.23 8.11
CA GLY A 93 1.98 -5.89 6.69
C GLY A 93 1.34 -4.54 6.44
N LEU A 94 1.84 -3.83 5.44
CA LEU A 94 1.25 -2.58 4.96
C LEU A 94 0.50 -2.83 3.65
N PHE A 95 -0.72 -2.28 3.53
CA PHE A 95 -1.51 -2.29 2.30
C PHE A 95 -1.93 -0.87 1.97
N VAL A 96 -1.48 -0.35 0.83
CA VAL A 96 -1.83 0.98 0.35
C VAL A 96 -2.81 0.86 -0.80
N PHE A 97 -4.02 1.38 -0.59
CA PHE A 97 -5.05 1.45 -1.62
C PHE A 97 -4.78 2.63 -2.56
N VAL A 98 -4.81 2.36 -3.84
CA VAL A 98 -4.80 3.41 -4.87
C VAL A 98 -6.23 3.62 -5.32
N GLU A 99 -6.69 4.89 -5.34
CA GLU A 99 -8.04 5.22 -5.83
C GLU A 99 -8.33 4.51 -7.16
N PRO A 100 -9.47 3.83 -7.31
CA PRO A 100 -9.79 3.14 -8.55
C PRO A 100 -9.79 4.07 -9.76
N PHE A 101 -9.36 3.58 -10.91
CA PHE A 101 -9.59 4.28 -12.16
C PHE A 101 -11.09 4.43 -12.41
N LYS A 102 -11.51 5.54 -13.04
CA LYS A 102 -12.91 5.77 -13.44
C LYS A 102 -13.43 4.71 -14.42
N VAL A 103 -12.53 4.19 -15.24
CA VAL A 103 -12.75 3.05 -16.14
C VAL A 103 -11.67 2.03 -15.82
N GLU A 104 -12.07 0.76 -15.63
CA GLU A 104 -11.13 -0.30 -15.28
C GLU A 104 -9.97 -0.36 -16.28
N GLY A 105 -8.75 -0.28 -15.77
CA GLY A 105 -7.52 -0.38 -16.55
C GLY A 105 -7.17 -1.82 -16.92
N ASP A 106 -6.34 -1.97 -17.93
CA ASP A 106 -5.72 -3.26 -18.25
C ASP A 106 -4.50 -3.54 -17.34
N LEU A 107 -3.93 -4.73 -17.46
CA LEU A 107 -2.79 -5.14 -16.64
C LEU A 107 -1.55 -4.26 -16.89
N GLN A 108 -1.37 -3.76 -18.11
CA GLN A 108 -0.23 -2.90 -18.44
C GLN A 108 -0.35 -1.55 -17.74
N GLN A 109 -1.53 -0.95 -17.74
CA GLN A 109 -1.79 0.32 -17.05
C GLN A 109 -1.52 0.22 -15.54
N TYR A 110 -1.97 -0.86 -14.89
CA TYR A 110 -1.67 -1.10 -13.47
C TYR A 110 -0.19 -1.37 -13.21
N ARG A 111 0.50 -2.04 -14.12
CA ARG A 111 1.94 -2.25 -14.03
C ARG A 111 2.71 -0.94 -14.15
N ASP A 112 2.34 -0.09 -15.09
CA ASP A 112 2.98 1.21 -15.29
C ASP A 112 2.75 2.09 -14.06
N GLN A 113 1.52 2.17 -13.57
CA GLN A 113 1.19 2.90 -12.33
C GLN A 113 1.98 2.38 -11.12
N PHE A 114 2.14 1.06 -10.98
CA PHE A 114 2.96 0.48 -9.92
C PHE A 114 4.41 0.99 -9.95
N TRP A 115 5.03 1.01 -11.12
CA TRP A 115 6.40 1.48 -11.27
C TRP A 115 6.51 3.00 -11.10
N GLU A 116 5.54 3.77 -11.57
CA GLU A 116 5.48 5.22 -11.35
C GLU A 116 5.38 5.57 -9.85
N ILE A 117 4.59 4.82 -9.09
CA ILE A 117 4.49 5.00 -7.64
C ILE A 117 5.82 4.68 -6.95
N LEU A 118 6.50 3.60 -7.32
CA LEU A 118 7.82 3.28 -6.77
C LEU A 118 8.87 4.32 -7.16
N GLN A 119 8.83 4.80 -8.39
CA GLN A 119 9.71 5.88 -8.86
C GLN A 119 9.48 7.16 -8.04
N TYR A 120 8.21 7.53 -7.83
CA TYR A 120 7.86 8.66 -6.97
C TYR A 120 8.43 8.52 -5.55
N LEU A 121 8.25 7.35 -4.91
CA LEU A 121 8.82 7.08 -3.60
C LEU A 121 10.34 7.25 -3.58
N HIS A 122 11.01 6.74 -4.61
CA HIS A 122 12.46 6.89 -4.77
C HIS A 122 12.88 8.36 -4.90
N GLU A 123 12.16 9.16 -5.66
CA GLU A 123 12.47 10.57 -5.92
C GLU A 123 12.27 11.47 -4.68
N VAL A 124 11.31 11.12 -3.83
CA VAL A 124 11.02 11.88 -2.59
C VAL A 124 11.73 11.34 -1.36
N ASP A 125 12.47 10.23 -1.48
CA ASP A 125 13.24 9.67 -0.38
C ASP A 125 14.36 10.65 0.02
N SER A 126 14.43 10.96 1.31
CA SER A 126 15.52 11.80 1.87
C SER A 126 16.85 11.05 2.02
N VAL A 127 16.83 9.72 1.88
CA VAL A 127 18.02 8.87 1.99
C VAL A 127 18.44 8.39 0.61
N GLU A 128 19.71 8.61 0.27
CA GLU A 128 20.24 8.16 -1.02
C GLU A 128 20.18 6.63 -1.15
N TRP A 129 19.95 6.16 -2.37
CA TRP A 129 20.01 4.74 -2.70
C TRP A 129 21.43 4.21 -2.41
N PRO A 130 21.57 3.12 -1.62
CA PRO A 130 22.88 2.59 -1.25
C PRO A 130 23.72 2.26 -2.49
N ALA A 131 25.00 2.66 -2.45
CA ALA A 131 25.90 2.51 -3.61
C ALA A 131 26.19 1.04 -3.98
N ASP A 132 26.04 0.12 -3.01
CA ASP A 132 26.22 -1.31 -3.16
C ASP A 132 24.95 -2.06 -3.58
N ALA A 133 23.80 -1.38 -3.62
CA ALA A 133 22.52 -1.97 -4.02
C ALA A 133 22.27 -1.78 -5.53
N PRO A 134 21.90 -2.85 -6.27
CA PRO A 134 21.55 -2.73 -7.68
C PRO A 134 20.39 -1.76 -7.91
N ARG A 135 20.51 -0.90 -8.91
CA ARG A 135 19.44 0.04 -9.31
C ARG A 135 18.54 -0.52 -10.39
N ASP A 136 19.03 -1.49 -11.16
CA ASP A 136 18.28 -2.11 -12.25
C ASP A 136 17.32 -3.17 -11.71
N PRO A 137 15.99 -3.00 -11.87
CA PRO A 137 14.99 -3.98 -11.44
C PRO A 137 15.14 -5.37 -12.08
N ALA A 138 15.86 -5.49 -13.19
CA ALA A 138 16.15 -6.77 -13.82
C ALA A 138 17.32 -7.53 -13.15
N HIS A 139 18.06 -6.88 -12.27
CA HIS A 139 19.17 -7.52 -11.57
C HIS A 139 18.65 -8.50 -10.51
N HIS A 140 19.23 -9.70 -10.42
CA HIS A 140 18.76 -10.79 -9.56
C HIS A 140 18.83 -10.50 -8.03
N LEU A 141 19.65 -9.51 -7.63
CA LEU A 141 19.76 -9.04 -6.24
C LEU A 141 19.04 -7.71 -6.02
N TRP A 142 18.22 -7.26 -6.99
CA TRP A 142 17.48 -6.02 -6.83
C TRP A 142 16.39 -6.17 -5.77
N ASP A 143 16.32 -5.20 -4.89
CA ASP A 143 15.22 -4.93 -3.99
C ASP A 143 14.90 -3.43 -4.00
N PHE A 144 13.66 -3.08 -3.74
CA PHE A 144 13.30 -1.68 -3.60
C PHE A 144 13.85 -1.14 -2.29
N ARG A 145 14.44 0.05 -2.34
CA ARG A 145 15.01 0.72 -1.16
C ARG A 145 14.23 1.99 -0.84
N PHE A 146 13.93 2.16 0.45
CA PHE A 146 13.36 3.39 0.98
C PHE A 146 13.88 3.59 2.40
N GLN A 147 14.26 4.85 2.74
CA GLN A 147 14.93 5.19 4.01
C GLN A 147 16.17 4.31 4.30
N GLY A 148 16.92 4.00 3.23
CA GLY A 148 18.15 3.21 3.29
C GLY A 148 17.95 1.69 3.45
N GLY A 149 16.75 1.23 3.77
CA GLY A 149 16.44 -0.19 4.00
C GLY A 149 15.77 -0.88 2.80
N PRO A 150 15.89 -2.21 2.67
CA PRO A 150 15.16 -2.98 1.68
C PRO A 150 13.69 -3.10 2.07
N ILE A 151 12.80 -2.95 1.09
CA ILE A 151 11.37 -3.17 1.23
C ILE A 151 10.93 -4.20 0.20
N PHE A 152 10.24 -5.24 0.66
CA PHE A 152 9.57 -6.15 -0.23
C PHE A 152 8.22 -5.52 -0.65
N VAL A 153 8.05 -5.28 -1.93
CA VAL A 153 6.85 -4.64 -2.48
C VAL A 153 6.20 -5.53 -3.53
N PHE A 154 4.89 -5.62 -3.50
CA PHE A 154 4.11 -6.29 -4.54
C PHE A 154 2.84 -5.52 -4.88
N GLY A 155 2.38 -5.64 -6.11
CA GLY A 155 1.12 -5.06 -6.58
C GLY A 155 0.02 -6.10 -6.72
N ASN A 156 -1.17 -5.76 -6.26
CA ASN A 156 -2.42 -6.43 -6.57
C ASN A 156 -3.24 -5.52 -7.47
N ALA A 157 -3.90 -6.06 -8.47
CA ALA A 157 -4.68 -5.24 -9.39
C ALA A 157 -5.98 -5.93 -9.81
N PRO A 158 -7.04 -5.18 -10.10
CA PRO A 158 -8.32 -5.71 -10.60
C PRO A 158 -8.16 -6.57 -11.85
N ALA A 159 -7.18 -6.26 -12.69
CA ALA A 159 -6.90 -7.02 -13.91
C ALA A 159 -6.44 -8.47 -13.69
N TYR A 160 -6.04 -8.85 -12.47
CA TYR A 160 -5.67 -10.24 -12.13
C TYR A 160 -6.87 -11.14 -11.83
N LYS A 161 -7.94 -11.08 -12.61
CA LYS A 161 -9.23 -11.75 -12.36
C LYS A 161 -9.15 -13.26 -12.06
N GLN A 162 -8.13 -13.94 -12.55
CA GLN A 162 -7.95 -15.39 -12.34
C GLN A 162 -7.05 -15.75 -11.15
N ARG A 163 -6.47 -14.77 -10.47
CA ARG A 163 -5.53 -14.99 -9.36
C ARG A 163 -6.12 -14.45 -8.05
N LYS A 164 -6.79 -15.28 -7.27
CA LYS A 164 -7.44 -14.91 -6.01
C LYS A 164 -6.54 -14.12 -5.05
N THR A 165 -5.22 -14.38 -5.01
CA THR A 165 -4.28 -13.63 -4.17
C THR A 165 -3.85 -12.28 -4.75
N ARG A 166 -4.24 -11.97 -5.98
CA ARG A 166 -3.84 -10.75 -6.70
C ARG A 166 -5.02 -9.87 -7.10
N HIS A 167 -6.24 -10.36 -6.94
CA HIS A 167 -7.48 -9.64 -7.21
C HIS A 167 -8.20 -9.41 -5.88
N LEU A 168 -7.97 -8.26 -5.25
CA LEU A 168 -8.43 -7.95 -3.91
C LEU A 168 -9.47 -6.82 -3.85
N GLY A 169 -10.09 -6.49 -4.98
CA GLY A 169 -11.09 -5.43 -5.13
C GLY A 169 -10.90 -4.68 -6.43
N ASN A 170 -11.49 -3.49 -6.53
CA ASN A 170 -11.41 -2.64 -7.72
C ASN A 170 -10.24 -1.65 -7.66
N SER A 171 -9.60 -1.51 -6.50
CA SER A 171 -8.37 -0.74 -6.32
C SER A 171 -7.14 -1.55 -6.72
N MET A 172 -6.12 -0.90 -7.26
CA MET A 172 -4.77 -1.42 -7.14
C MET A 172 -4.34 -1.29 -5.68
N ILE A 173 -3.71 -2.33 -5.14
CA ILE A 173 -3.22 -2.35 -3.77
C ILE A 173 -1.73 -2.69 -3.79
N LEU A 174 -0.92 -1.79 -3.22
CA LEU A 174 0.50 -2.03 -2.94
C LEU A 174 0.62 -2.71 -1.58
N GLY A 175 1.33 -3.82 -1.51
CA GLY A 175 1.57 -4.52 -0.26
C GLY A 175 3.04 -4.74 0.00
#